data_f39d5f5676b1c991d38c5948c5e82bcd
#
_entry.id   f39d5f5676b1c991d38c5948c5e82bcd
#
_cell.length_a   1.000
_cell.length_b   1.000
_cell.length_c   1.000
_cell.angle_alpha   90.00
_cell.angle_beta   90.00
_cell.angle_gamma   90.00
#
_symmetry.space_group_name_H-M   'P 1'
#
loop_
_entity.id
_entity.type
_entity.pdbx_description
1 polymer ?
#
loop_
_entity_poly.entity_id
_entity_poly.type
_entity_poly.pdbx_seq_one_letter_code
_entity_poly.pdbx_strand_id
1 'polypeptide(L)'
;MNAELLAVAFGLLSALSWGAGDFSGGLASRRAHPYAVAVLVSTTGLTLFALLALLRGERFFPGDVGWAVLAGTSGALGLLSLYRAFIAGQMGLAAPVAGVSGAVLPVLLGAVLEGLPGGLQLLGFGVGLLGVWLASRPEGAVRPTGLAWALLAGLGFGGYFVLIDRVEGLFWPSALAKLAALALTLAYALLKRPKRWPRPREWPLVALAGALDAGGNLFFLAAAQSGRLDVAAVISSLYPASTVLLARVMLHERLHRAQALGVLLSLGAIALISAG
;
A
#
# COMPACT_ATOMS: atom_id res chain seq x y z
N MET A 1 -9.74 19.66 -14.74
CA MET A 1 -10.12 18.35 -14.19
C MET A 1 -10.55 18.62 -12.75
N ASN A 2 -11.69 18.13 -12.33
CA ASN A 2 -12.17 18.38 -10.96
C ASN A 2 -11.20 17.74 -9.95
N ALA A 3 -11.05 18.31 -8.75
CA ALA A 3 -10.17 17.83 -7.69
C ALA A 3 -10.41 16.34 -7.37
N GLU A 4 -11.68 15.93 -7.31
CA GLU A 4 -12.07 14.53 -7.08
C GLU A 4 -11.60 13.57 -8.19
N LEU A 5 -11.72 13.97 -9.47
CA LEU A 5 -11.21 13.16 -10.58
C LEU A 5 -9.70 13.00 -10.53
N LEU A 6 -8.97 14.02 -10.05
CA LEU A 6 -7.52 13.92 -9.82
C LEU A 6 -7.21 12.94 -8.70
N ALA A 7 -7.92 13.03 -7.56
CA ALA A 7 -7.75 12.12 -6.45
C ALA A 7 -8.03 10.66 -6.87
N VAL A 8 -9.10 10.43 -7.64
CA VAL A 8 -9.43 9.10 -8.18
C VAL A 8 -8.34 8.61 -9.14
N ALA A 9 -7.88 9.46 -10.09
CA ALA A 9 -6.86 9.08 -11.06
C ALA A 9 -5.53 8.73 -10.38
N PHE A 10 -5.07 9.56 -9.45
CA PHE A 10 -3.86 9.28 -8.68
C PHE A 10 -4.04 8.08 -7.74
N GLY A 11 -5.21 7.92 -7.10
CA GLY A 11 -5.54 6.73 -6.30
C GLY A 11 -5.46 5.43 -7.11
N LEU A 12 -5.96 5.45 -8.35
CA LEU A 12 -5.84 4.31 -9.27
C LEU A 12 -4.39 4.02 -9.66
N LEU A 13 -3.61 5.05 -9.99
CA LEU A 13 -2.18 4.90 -10.27
C LEU A 13 -1.44 4.34 -9.04
N SER A 14 -1.82 4.78 -7.84
CA SER A 14 -1.31 4.23 -6.58
C SER A 14 -1.63 2.74 -6.44
N ALA A 15 -2.91 2.34 -6.63
CA ALA A 15 -3.34 0.95 -6.55
C ALA A 15 -2.64 0.05 -7.57
N LEU A 16 -2.48 0.51 -8.81
CA LEU A 16 -1.76 -0.23 -9.84
C LEU A 16 -0.27 -0.36 -9.51
N SER A 17 0.34 0.72 -9.05
CA SER A 17 1.75 0.77 -8.71
C SER A 17 2.07 -0.13 -7.50
N TRP A 18 1.32 -0.01 -6.39
CA TRP A 18 1.49 -0.90 -5.26
C TRP A 18 1.17 -2.35 -5.60
N GLY A 19 0.10 -2.61 -6.39
CA GLY A 19 -0.23 -3.97 -6.82
C GLY A 19 0.88 -4.61 -7.64
N ALA A 20 1.50 -3.88 -8.55
CA ALA A 20 2.66 -4.35 -9.32
C ALA A 20 3.93 -4.45 -8.45
N GLY A 21 4.11 -3.54 -7.50
CA GLY A 21 5.20 -3.57 -6.52
C GLY A 21 5.12 -4.81 -5.64
N ASP A 22 3.95 -5.10 -5.07
CA ASP A 22 3.69 -6.28 -4.25
C ASP A 22 3.87 -7.57 -5.03
N PHE A 23 3.39 -7.62 -6.27
CA PHE A 23 3.61 -8.76 -7.16
C PHE A 23 5.10 -9.00 -7.39
N SER A 24 5.86 -7.95 -7.74
CA SER A 24 7.30 -8.03 -8.00
C SER A 24 8.09 -8.37 -6.74
N GLY A 25 7.76 -7.75 -5.60
CA GLY A 25 8.34 -8.03 -4.29
C GLY A 25 8.02 -9.45 -3.81
N GLY A 26 6.80 -9.94 -4.07
CA GLY A 26 6.40 -11.31 -3.80
C GLY A 26 7.23 -12.31 -4.60
N LEU A 27 7.45 -12.08 -5.91
CA LEU A 27 8.34 -12.91 -6.73
C LEU A 27 9.79 -12.89 -6.22
N ALA A 28 10.32 -11.73 -5.85
CA ALA A 28 11.65 -11.61 -5.25
C ALA A 28 11.76 -12.38 -3.93
N SER A 29 10.70 -12.34 -3.11
CA SER A 29 10.62 -13.02 -1.81
C SER A 29 10.53 -14.55 -1.92
N ARG A 30 10.19 -15.09 -3.08
CA ARG A 30 10.33 -16.53 -3.34
C ARG A 30 11.79 -16.99 -3.42
N ARG A 31 12.73 -16.06 -3.69
CA ARG A 31 14.16 -16.34 -3.89
C ARG A 31 15.06 -15.80 -2.79
N ALA A 32 14.60 -14.81 -2.04
CA ALA A 32 15.32 -14.17 -0.95
C ALA A 32 14.41 -14.02 0.28
N HIS A 33 14.99 -13.69 1.43
CA HIS A 33 14.18 -13.50 2.63
C HIS A 33 13.35 -12.21 2.53
N PRO A 34 12.03 -12.22 2.85
CA PRO A 34 11.15 -11.04 2.69
C PRO A 34 11.68 -9.78 3.37
N TYR A 35 12.26 -9.87 4.57
CA TYR A 35 12.84 -8.71 5.26
C TYR A 35 14.04 -8.11 4.53
N ALA A 36 14.87 -8.95 3.91
CA ALA A 36 15.99 -8.47 3.09
C ALA A 36 15.51 -7.79 1.81
N VAL A 37 14.42 -8.29 1.21
CA VAL A 37 13.74 -7.63 0.08
C VAL A 37 13.18 -6.28 0.53
N ALA A 38 12.48 -6.21 1.69
CA ALA A 38 11.92 -4.96 2.21
C ALA A 38 12.98 -3.87 2.46
N VAL A 39 14.15 -4.24 2.98
CA VAL A 39 15.27 -3.29 3.15
C VAL A 39 15.68 -2.69 1.80
N LEU A 40 15.87 -3.51 0.77
CA LEU A 40 16.27 -3.02 -0.55
C LEU A 40 15.16 -2.23 -1.26
N VAL A 41 13.90 -2.63 -1.11
CA VAL A 41 12.73 -1.87 -1.59
C VAL A 41 12.70 -0.47 -0.95
N SER A 42 12.87 -0.38 0.38
CA SER A 42 12.92 0.90 1.08
C SER A 42 14.13 1.74 0.67
N THR A 43 15.30 1.12 0.45
CA THR A 43 16.51 1.79 -0.05
C THR A 43 16.28 2.37 -1.45
N THR A 44 15.66 1.60 -2.36
CA THR A 44 15.33 2.07 -3.71
C THR A 44 14.37 3.26 -3.65
N GLY A 45 13.30 3.16 -2.85
CA GLY A 45 12.33 4.24 -2.68
C GLY A 45 12.97 5.50 -2.10
N LEU A 46 13.80 5.38 -1.06
CA LEU A 46 14.55 6.50 -0.48
C LEU A 46 15.43 7.18 -1.53
N THR A 47 16.20 6.39 -2.28
CA THR A 47 17.10 6.91 -3.31
C THR A 47 16.32 7.66 -4.41
N LEU A 48 15.21 7.08 -4.89
CA LEU A 48 14.38 7.70 -5.91
C LEU A 48 13.78 9.03 -5.43
N PHE A 49 13.19 9.06 -4.24
CA PHE A 49 12.58 10.27 -3.69
C PHE A 49 13.62 11.35 -3.39
N ALA A 50 14.76 11.01 -2.82
CA ALA A 50 15.84 11.97 -2.58
C ALA A 50 16.37 12.56 -3.90
N LEU A 51 16.57 11.72 -4.93
CA LEU A 51 16.98 12.20 -6.26
C LEU A 51 15.92 13.10 -6.89
N LEU A 52 14.64 12.73 -6.85
CA LEU A 52 13.55 13.54 -7.39
C LEU A 52 13.42 14.88 -6.67
N ALA A 53 13.54 14.90 -5.34
CA ALA A 53 13.53 16.12 -4.55
C ALA A 53 14.65 17.08 -4.97
N LEU A 54 15.87 16.56 -5.13
CA LEU A 54 17.03 17.33 -5.58
C LEU A 54 16.89 17.81 -7.02
N LEU A 55 16.50 16.93 -7.94
CA LEU A 55 16.37 17.26 -9.37
C LEU A 55 15.26 18.26 -9.65
N ARG A 56 14.17 18.21 -8.87
CA ARG A 56 13.04 19.15 -8.97
C ARG A 56 13.28 20.42 -8.19
N GLY A 57 14.34 20.50 -7.39
CA GLY A 57 14.59 21.64 -6.50
C GLY A 57 13.45 21.84 -5.49
N GLU A 58 12.84 20.75 -5.03
CA GLU A 58 11.71 20.83 -4.11
C GLU A 58 12.13 21.53 -2.82
N ARG A 59 11.31 22.50 -2.39
CA ARG A 59 11.54 23.17 -1.11
C ARG A 59 11.37 22.19 0.04
N PHE A 60 12.33 22.22 0.98
CA PHE A 60 12.24 21.45 2.21
C PHE A 60 11.36 22.19 3.24
N PHE A 61 10.34 21.53 3.76
CA PHE A 61 9.46 22.03 4.80
C PHE A 61 9.80 21.36 6.13
N PRO A 62 10.40 22.08 7.11
CA PRO A 62 10.76 21.48 8.40
C PRO A 62 9.56 20.92 9.17
N GLY A 63 8.36 21.46 8.97
CA GLY A 63 7.11 20.97 9.56
C GLY A 63 6.72 19.56 9.13
N ASP A 64 7.15 19.13 7.93
CA ASP A 64 6.86 17.82 7.40
C ASP A 64 7.64 16.68 8.07
N VAL A 65 8.80 17.01 8.69
CA VAL A 65 9.74 15.98 9.20
C VAL A 65 9.06 15.04 10.19
N GLY A 66 8.36 15.59 11.17
CA GLY A 66 7.67 14.79 12.20
C GLY A 66 6.60 13.88 11.60
N TRP A 67 5.75 14.42 10.74
CA TRP A 67 4.67 13.68 10.08
C TRP A 67 5.21 12.59 9.17
N ALA A 68 6.21 12.90 8.36
CA ALA A 68 6.84 11.95 7.44
C ALA A 68 7.52 10.78 8.18
N VAL A 69 8.26 11.08 9.26
CA VAL A 69 8.92 10.04 10.08
C VAL A 69 7.89 9.16 10.77
N LEU A 70 6.83 9.75 11.35
CA LEU A 70 5.75 8.99 11.96
C LEU A 70 5.01 8.14 10.93
N ALA A 71 4.73 8.68 9.74
CA ALA A 71 4.11 7.94 8.65
C ALA A 71 4.97 6.74 8.23
N GLY A 72 6.26 6.97 7.95
CA GLY A 72 7.18 5.91 7.55
C GLY A 72 7.33 4.82 8.62
N THR A 73 7.37 5.22 9.89
CA THR A 73 7.41 4.28 11.02
C THR A 73 6.13 3.46 11.11
N SER A 74 4.95 4.11 10.99
CA SER A 74 3.65 3.46 11.00
C SER A 74 3.52 2.43 9.86
N GLY A 75 3.86 2.84 8.64
CA GLY A 75 3.85 1.95 7.47
C GLY A 75 4.80 0.75 7.61
N ALA A 76 6.00 0.98 8.14
CA ALA A 76 6.97 -0.09 8.39
C ALA A 76 6.51 -1.07 9.47
N LEU A 77 5.91 -0.59 10.56
CA LEU A 77 5.27 -1.44 11.57
C LEU A 77 4.13 -2.26 10.96
N GLY A 78 3.33 -1.63 10.08
CA GLY A 78 2.31 -2.30 9.29
C GLY A 78 2.89 -3.45 8.46
N LEU A 79 3.95 -3.19 7.70
CA LEU A 79 4.62 -4.19 6.87
C LEU A 79 5.21 -5.34 7.69
N LEU A 80 5.89 -5.05 8.80
CA LEU A 80 6.45 -6.06 9.70
C LEU A 80 5.35 -6.91 10.33
N SER A 81 4.22 -6.31 10.70
CA SER A 81 3.04 -7.00 11.21
C SER A 81 2.41 -7.90 10.14
N LEU A 82 2.32 -7.43 8.89
CA LEU A 82 1.83 -8.22 7.77
C LEU A 82 2.70 -9.47 7.54
N TYR A 83 4.02 -9.33 7.58
CA TYR A 83 4.93 -10.48 7.47
C TYR A 83 4.78 -11.45 8.65
N ARG A 84 4.51 -10.94 9.85
CA ARG A 84 4.16 -11.79 10.99
C ARG A 84 2.85 -12.54 10.78
N ALA A 85 1.84 -11.86 10.21
CA ALA A 85 0.57 -12.50 9.86
C ALA A 85 0.77 -13.62 8.82
N PHE A 86 1.63 -13.43 7.83
CA PHE A 86 1.96 -14.45 6.83
C PHE A 86 2.66 -15.69 7.43
N ILE A 87 3.55 -15.46 8.39
CA ILE A 87 4.24 -16.57 9.08
C ILE A 87 3.29 -17.32 10.02
N ALA A 88 2.39 -16.62 10.71
CA ALA A 88 1.49 -17.19 11.69
C ALA A 88 0.23 -17.82 11.09
N GLY A 89 -0.15 -17.43 9.85
CA GLY A 89 -1.43 -17.81 9.25
C GLY A 89 -1.37 -17.98 7.73
N GLN A 90 -2.49 -17.70 7.08
CA GLN A 90 -2.64 -17.81 5.62
C GLN A 90 -2.42 -16.45 4.97
N MET A 91 -1.46 -16.35 4.03
CA MET A 91 -1.18 -15.12 3.27
C MET A 91 -2.44 -14.58 2.58
N GLY A 92 -3.25 -15.46 2.00
CA GLY A 92 -4.46 -15.09 1.29
C GLY A 92 -5.57 -14.50 2.18
N LEU A 93 -5.50 -14.67 3.52
CA LEU A 93 -6.40 -14.01 4.46
C LEU A 93 -5.79 -12.71 5.01
N ALA A 94 -4.50 -12.74 5.32
CA ALA A 94 -3.84 -11.64 6.01
C ALA A 94 -3.75 -10.37 5.16
N ALA A 95 -3.46 -10.49 3.85
CA ALA A 95 -3.34 -9.33 2.97
C ALA A 95 -4.68 -8.57 2.78
N PRO A 96 -5.83 -9.25 2.48
CA PRO A 96 -7.13 -8.57 2.41
C PRO A 96 -7.54 -7.92 3.73
N VAL A 97 -7.34 -8.61 4.85
CA VAL A 97 -7.66 -8.04 6.17
C VAL A 97 -6.85 -6.77 6.42
N ALA A 98 -5.55 -6.79 6.15
CA ALA A 98 -4.70 -5.62 6.30
C ALA A 98 -5.11 -4.47 5.35
N GLY A 99 -5.42 -4.78 4.09
CA GLY A 99 -5.87 -3.78 3.11
C GLY A 99 -7.20 -3.13 3.50
N VAL A 100 -8.21 -3.94 3.83
CA VAL A 100 -9.53 -3.43 4.25
C VAL A 100 -9.43 -2.64 5.56
N SER A 101 -8.76 -3.17 6.58
CA SER A 101 -8.61 -2.48 7.87
C SER A 101 -7.73 -1.23 7.75
N GLY A 102 -6.80 -1.17 6.78
CA GLY A 102 -5.99 0.01 6.50
C GLY A 102 -6.79 1.20 5.97
N ALA A 103 -7.88 0.96 5.25
CA ALA A 103 -8.77 2.02 4.78
C ALA A 103 -9.67 2.60 5.88
N VAL A 104 -9.87 1.88 6.98
CA VAL A 104 -10.82 2.31 8.04
C VAL A 104 -10.40 3.62 8.69
N LEU A 105 -9.14 3.76 9.08
CA LEU A 105 -8.66 4.99 9.74
C LEU A 105 -8.82 6.24 8.89
N PRO A 106 -8.35 6.29 7.62
CA PRO A 106 -8.55 7.47 6.78
C PRO A 106 -10.02 7.74 6.47
N VAL A 107 -10.87 6.70 6.31
CA VAL A 107 -12.30 6.88 6.09
C VAL A 107 -12.98 7.52 7.33
N LEU A 108 -12.67 7.03 8.52
CA LEU A 108 -13.21 7.62 9.75
C LEU A 108 -12.72 9.05 9.96
N LEU A 109 -11.44 9.30 9.72
CA LEU A 109 -10.85 10.62 9.87
C LEU A 109 -11.40 11.61 8.83
N GLY A 110 -11.48 11.18 7.56
CA GLY A 110 -12.08 11.97 6.49
C GLY A 110 -13.53 12.36 6.81
N ALA A 111 -14.34 11.41 7.29
CA ALA A 111 -15.71 11.67 7.70
C ALA A 111 -15.82 12.72 8.84
N VAL A 112 -14.85 12.73 9.77
CA VAL A 112 -14.83 13.70 10.89
C VAL A 112 -14.32 15.07 10.44
N LEU A 113 -13.27 15.13 9.62
CA LEU A 113 -12.61 16.40 9.26
C LEU A 113 -13.22 17.07 8.04
N GLU A 114 -13.65 16.29 7.05
CA GLU A 114 -14.12 16.76 5.75
C GLU A 114 -15.65 16.61 5.60
N GLY A 115 -16.32 16.00 6.58
CA GLY A 115 -17.74 15.67 6.56
C GLY A 115 -18.00 14.30 5.92
N LEU A 116 -19.24 13.82 6.08
CA LEU A 116 -19.63 12.51 5.55
C LEU A 116 -19.52 12.49 4.02
N PRO A 117 -18.95 11.41 3.45
CA PRO A 117 -18.94 11.19 2.00
C PRO A 117 -20.36 11.12 1.42
N GLY A 118 -20.51 11.40 0.14
CA GLY A 118 -21.77 11.23 -0.57
C GLY A 118 -22.29 9.79 -0.52
N GLY A 119 -23.58 9.59 -0.68
CA GLY A 119 -24.19 8.25 -0.61
C GLY A 119 -23.59 7.26 -1.63
N LEU A 120 -23.28 7.73 -2.84
CA LEU A 120 -22.62 6.92 -3.87
C LEU A 120 -21.18 6.58 -3.50
N GLN A 121 -20.44 7.53 -2.89
CA GLN A 121 -19.08 7.27 -2.39
C GLN A 121 -19.10 6.22 -1.28
N LEU A 122 -20.00 6.34 -0.30
CA LEU A 122 -20.17 5.35 0.77
C LEU A 122 -20.51 3.95 0.24
N LEU A 123 -21.40 3.87 -0.73
CA LEU A 123 -21.70 2.62 -1.42
C LEU A 123 -20.47 2.08 -2.13
N GLY A 124 -19.74 2.93 -2.86
CA GLY A 124 -18.50 2.60 -3.54
C GLY A 124 -17.42 2.09 -2.57
N PHE A 125 -17.27 2.72 -1.40
CA PHE A 125 -16.34 2.25 -0.35
C PHE A 125 -16.69 0.83 0.10
N GLY A 126 -17.98 0.58 0.42
CA GLY A 126 -18.44 -0.75 0.83
C GLY A 126 -18.22 -1.82 -0.25
N VAL A 127 -18.58 -1.49 -1.50
CA VAL A 127 -18.38 -2.39 -2.66
C VAL A 127 -16.90 -2.63 -2.92
N GLY A 128 -16.05 -1.60 -2.82
CA GLY A 128 -14.61 -1.71 -3.03
C GLY A 128 -13.93 -2.58 -1.98
N LEU A 129 -14.23 -2.37 -0.71
CA LEU A 129 -13.69 -3.19 0.38
C LEU A 129 -14.15 -4.66 0.29
N LEU A 130 -15.43 -4.90 -0.08
CA LEU A 130 -15.92 -6.24 -0.38
C LEU A 130 -15.20 -6.84 -1.60
N GLY A 131 -14.96 -6.03 -2.62
CA GLY A 131 -14.23 -6.42 -3.82
C GLY A 131 -12.81 -6.89 -3.49
N VAL A 132 -12.05 -6.11 -2.72
CA VAL A 132 -10.71 -6.49 -2.23
C VAL A 132 -10.74 -7.78 -1.43
N TRP A 133 -11.69 -7.91 -0.52
CA TRP A 133 -11.88 -9.11 0.29
C TRP A 133 -12.08 -10.35 -0.58
N LEU A 134 -12.99 -10.27 -1.56
CA LEU A 134 -13.28 -11.39 -2.46
C LEU A 134 -12.14 -11.68 -3.43
N ALA A 135 -11.49 -10.63 -4.00
CA ALA A 135 -10.37 -10.78 -4.93
C ALA A 135 -9.19 -11.52 -4.31
N SER A 136 -8.95 -11.29 -3.03
CA SER A 136 -7.81 -11.86 -2.31
C SER A 136 -8.16 -13.11 -1.51
N ARG A 137 -9.39 -13.62 -1.60
CA ARG A 137 -9.83 -14.77 -0.82
C ARG A 137 -9.08 -16.05 -1.20
N PRO A 138 -8.44 -16.75 -0.23
CA PRO A 138 -7.75 -18.01 -0.49
C PRO A 138 -8.74 -19.14 -0.80
N GLU A 139 -8.25 -20.16 -1.51
CA GLU A 139 -8.96 -21.42 -1.67
C GLU A 139 -8.86 -22.27 -0.40
N GLY A 140 -9.98 -22.84 0.02
CA GLY A 140 -10.04 -23.80 1.14
C GLY A 140 -10.43 -23.20 2.49
N ALA A 141 -10.24 -24.02 3.55
CA ALA A 141 -10.64 -23.64 4.91
C ALA A 141 -9.81 -22.48 5.45
N VAL A 142 -10.49 -21.43 5.91
CA VAL A 142 -9.86 -20.25 6.50
C VAL A 142 -9.48 -20.56 7.95
N ARG A 143 -8.18 -20.43 8.27
CA ARG A 143 -7.70 -20.50 9.65
C ARG A 143 -7.47 -19.08 10.20
N PRO A 144 -8.08 -18.70 11.32
CA PRO A 144 -7.99 -17.33 11.86
C PRO A 144 -6.62 -17.02 12.51
N THR A 145 -5.67 -17.94 12.43
CA THR A 145 -4.30 -17.73 12.93
C THR A 145 -3.63 -16.57 12.17
N GLY A 146 -3.06 -15.63 12.90
CA GLY A 146 -2.43 -14.44 12.30
C GLY A 146 -3.36 -13.24 12.08
N LEU A 147 -4.67 -13.37 12.33
CA LEU A 147 -5.65 -12.29 12.13
C LEU A 147 -5.31 -11.01 12.92
N ALA A 148 -4.89 -11.16 14.18
CA ALA A 148 -4.49 -10.00 15.00
C ALA A 148 -3.30 -9.24 14.38
N TRP A 149 -2.32 -9.97 13.83
CA TRP A 149 -1.20 -9.36 13.12
C TRP A 149 -1.65 -8.67 11.83
N ALA A 150 -2.62 -9.23 11.11
CA ALA A 150 -3.21 -8.61 9.91
C ALA A 150 -3.97 -7.32 10.24
N LEU A 151 -4.73 -7.30 11.33
CA LEU A 151 -5.39 -6.08 11.82
C LEU A 151 -4.38 -5.00 12.26
N LEU A 152 -3.32 -5.40 12.98
CA LEU A 152 -2.21 -4.49 13.32
C LEU A 152 -1.50 -3.95 12.07
N ALA A 153 -1.36 -4.78 11.03
CA ALA A 153 -0.82 -4.34 9.75
C ALA A 153 -1.71 -3.27 9.11
N GLY A 154 -3.02 -3.48 9.10
CA GLY A 154 -3.97 -2.48 8.62
C GLY A 154 -3.93 -1.18 9.41
N LEU A 155 -3.88 -1.24 10.73
CA LEU A 155 -3.70 -0.03 11.56
C LEU A 155 -2.41 0.72 11.21
N GLY A 156 -1.31 0.00 10.97
CA GLY A 156 -0.05 0.59 10.54
C GLY A 156 -0.15 1.26 9.17
N PHE A 157 -0.80 0.63 8.20
CA PHE A 157 -1.02 1.21 6.86
C PHE A 157 -2.00 2.37 6.89
N GLY A 158 -3.11 2.26 7.63
CA GLY A 158 -4.05 3.37 7.82
C GLY A 158 -3.41 4.56 8.53
N GLY A 159 -2.55 4.28 9.54
CA GLY A 159 -1.74 5.29 10.19
C GLY A 159 -0.79 5.99 9.21
N TYR A 160 -0.13 5.25 8.30
CA TYR A 160 0.68 5.84 7.24
C TYR A 160 -0.16 6.81 6.39
N PHE A 161 -1.33 6.40 5.94
CA PHE A 161 -2.21 7.24 5.11
C PHE A 161 -2.58 8.55 5.79
N VAL A 162 -3.02 8.48 7.04
CA VAL A 162 -3.43 9.65 7.83
C VAL A 162 -2.27 10.59 8.14
N LEU A 163 -1.10 10.03 8.47
CA LEU A 163 0.06 10.82 8.86
C LEU A 163 0.75 11.48 7.67
N ILE A 164 0.83 10.79 6.53
CA ILE A 164 1.45 11.34 5.33
C ILE A 164 0.59 12.42 4.65
N ASP A 165 -0.71 12.42 4.89
CA ASP A 165 -1.63 13.46 4.43
C ASP A 165 -1.34 14.84 5.05
N ARG A 166 -0.62 14.89 6.17
CA ARG A 166 -0.30 16.12 6.92
C ARG A 166 0.90 16.91 6.39
N VAL A 167 1.57 16.39 5.36
CA VAL A 167 2.76 17.04 4.79
C VAL A 167 2.39 17.97 3.63
N GLU A 168 3.20 19.02 3.44
CA GLU A 168 3.04 19.98 2.35
C GLU A 168 3.85 19.58 1.11
N GLY A 169 5.04 19.02 1.30
CA GLY A 169 5.91 18.56 0.22
C GLY A 169 5.46 17.22 -0.36
N LEU A 170 6.12 16.81 -1.43
CA LEU A 170 5.82 15.56 -2.12
C LEU A 170 7.00 14.57 -2.03
N PHE A 171 8.20 15.00 -2.43
CA PHE A 171 9.37 14.13 -2.52
C PHE A 171 10.17 14.07 -1.23
N TRP A 172 10.44 15.22 -0.57
CA TRP A 172 11.18 15.22 0.69
C TRP A 172 10.46 14.47 1.81
N PRO A 173 9.14 14.67 2.06
CA PRO A 173 8.43 13.89 3.07
C PRO A 173 8.42 12.40 2.73
N SER A 174 8.25 12.05 1.44
CA SER A 174 8.30 10.65 0.99
C SER A 174 9.69 10.04 1.21
N ALA A 175 10.77 10.78 0.97
CA ALA A 175 12.13 10.33 1.28
C ALA A 175 12.35 10.11 2.79
N LEU A 176 11.88 11.03 3.63
CA LEU A 176 11.96 10.90 5.09
C LEU A 176 11.14 9.72 5.61
N ALA A 177 9.94 9.50 5.06
CA ALA A 177 9.13 8.32 5.39
C ALA A 177 9.85 7.02 5.00
N LYS A 178 10.47 6.97 3.81
CA LYS A 178 11.27 5.81 3.39
C LYS A 178 12.55 5.63 4.22
N LEU A 179 13.17 6.71 4.69
CA LEU A 179 14.31 6.64 5.60
C LEU A 179 13.90 6.01 6.96
N ALA A 180 12.79 6.46 7.52
CA ALA A 180 12.24 5.87 8.76
C ALA A 180 11.88 4.40 8.58
N ALA A 181 11.20 4.06 7.47
CA ALA A 181 10.87 2.69 7.13
C ALA A 181 12.12 1.82 6.93
N LEU A 182 13.15 2.34 6.26
CA LEU A 182 14.43 1.66 6.07
C LEU A 182 15.12 1.40 7.41
N ALA A 183 15.19 2.42 8.28
CA ALA A 183 15.81 2.28 9.60
C ALA A 183 15.15 1.16 10.41
N LEU A 184 13.81 1.12 10.44
CA LEU A 184 13.06 0.13 11.20
C LEU A 184 13.15 -1.28 10.58
N THR A 185 13.00 -1.40 9.27
CA THR A 185 13.10 -2.70 8.57
C THR A 185 14.52 -3.25 8.64
N LEU A 186 15.55 -2.40 8.53
CA LEU A 186 16.96 -2.79 8.69
C LEU A 186 17.25 -3.25 10.12
N ALA A 187 16.83 -2.49 11.13
CA ALA A 187 16.98 -2.89 12.53
C ALA A 187 16.31 -4.25 12.78
N TYR A 188 15.10 -4.47 12.25
CA TYR A 188 14.42 -5.75 12.37
C TYR A 188 15.13 -6.88 11.60
N ALA A 189 15.65 -6.60 10.40
CA ALA A 189 16.43 -7.58 9.64
C ALA A 189 17.73 -7.95 10.38
N LEU A 190 18.43 -6.99 10.97
CA LEU A 190 19.63 -7.25 11.77
C LEU A 190 19.34 -8.12 13.01
N LEU A 191 18.20 -7.89 13.68
CA LEU A 191 17.76 -8.71 14.80
C LEU A 191 17.40 -10.16 14.38
N LYS A 192 16.71 -10.30 13.25
CA LYS A 192 16.24 -11.61 12.74
C LYS A 192 17.30 -12.35 11.92
N ARG A 193 18.38 -11.69 11.50
CA ARG A 193 19.51 -12.25 10.77
C ARG A 193 19.08 -13.12 9.59
N PRO A 194 18.41 -12.56 8.55
CA PRO A 194 17.92 -13.32 7.42
C PRO A 194 19.09 -14.06 6.73
N LYS A 195 18.95 -15.38 6.60
CA LYS A 195 20.01 -16.23 6.03
C LYS A 195 20.26 -15.99 4.54
N ARG A 196 19.30 -15.37 3.83
CA ARG A 196 19.35 -15.21 2.38
C ARG A 196 18.99 -13.80 1.96
N TRP A 197 20.00 -13.04 1.58
CA TRP A 197 19.86 -11.75 0.93
C TRP A 197 19.68 -11.91 -0.59
N PRO A 198 19.03 -10.95 -1.29
CA PRO A 198 18.91 -10.96 -2.74
C PRO A 198 20.30 -10.95 -3.40
N ARG A 199 20.48 -11.85 -4.36
CA ARG A 199 21.72 -11.93 -5.15
C ARG A 199 21.71 -10.86 -6.26
N PRO A 200 22.85 -10.48 -6.84
CA PRO A 200 22.92 -9.46 -7.89
C PRO A 200 21.93 -9.68 -9.06
N ARG A 201 21.70 -10.93 -9.45
CA ARG A 201 20.73 -11.29 -10.50
C ARG A 201 19.27 -11.01 -10.12
N GLU A 202 18.97 -10.84 -8.85
CA GLU A 202 17.63 -10.59 -8.31
C GLU A 202 17.38 -9.07 -8.10
N TRP A 203 18.46 -8.26 -8.11
CA TRP A 203 18.39 -6.82 -7.89
C TRP A 203 17.48 -6.06 -8.86
N PRO A 204 17.47 -6.37 -10.18
CA PRO A 204 16.55 -5.66 -11.08
C PRO A 204 15.08 -5.83 -10.69
N LEU A 205 14.69 -7.04 -10.25
CA LEU A 205 13.32 -7.30 -9.79
C LEU A 205 13.01 -6.61 -8.46
N VAL A 206 13.97 -6.57 -7.53
CA VAL A 206 13.82 -5.88 -6.25
C VAL A 206 13.79 -4.36 -6.44
N ALA A 207 14.64 -3.83 -7.33
CA ALA A 207 14.65 -2.41 -7.68
C ALA A 207 13.33 -2.01 -8.37
N LEU A 208 12.80 -2.85 -9.26
CA LEU A 208 11.47 -2.64 -9.86
C LEU A 208 10.38 -2.61 -8.77
N ALA A 209 10.39 -3.57 -7.84
CA ALA A 209 9.46 -3.58 -6.72
C ALA A 209 9.57 -2.30 -5.88
N GLY A 210 10.79 -1.83 -5.60
CA GLY A 210 11.03 -0.59 -4.86
C GLY A 210 10.60 0.67 -5.61
N ALA A 211 10.81 0.72 -6.92
CA ALA A 211 10.37 1.83 -7.76
C ALA A 211 8.83 1.90 -7.84
N LEU A 212 8.18 0.75 -7.99
CA LEU A 212 6.72 0.65 -8.02
C LEU A 212 6.11 0.97 -6.65
N ASP A 213 6.72 0.50 -5.55
CA ASP A 213 6.30 0.86 -4.21
C ASP A 213 6.46 2.38 -3.96
N ALA A 214 7.56 2.98 -4.38
CA ALA A 214 7.73 4.43 -4.35
C ALA A 214 6.69 5.16 -5.20
N GLY A 215 6.43 4.67 -6.42
CA GLY A 215 5.36 5.20 -7.29
C GLY A 215 4.00 5.16 -6.61
N GLY A 216 3.65 4.05 -5.96
CA GLY A 216 2.41 3.92 -5.20
C GLY A 216 2.29 4.94 -4.07
N ASN A 217 3.36 5.16 -3.29
CA ASN A 217 3.40 6.17 -2.24
C ASN A 217 3.26 7.59 -2.80
N LEU A 218 3.96 7.89 -3.92
CA LEU A 218 3.89 9.19 -4.59
C LEU A 218 2.47 9.50 -5.07
N PHE A 219 1.88 8.54 -5.78
CA PHE A 219 0.53 8.70 -6.32
C PHE A 219 -0.53 8.77 -5.21
N PHE A 220 -0.35 8.01 -4.11
CA PHE A 220 -1.22 8.14 -2.96
C PHE A 220 -1.16 9.55 -2.36
N LEU A 221 0.03 10.07 -2.10
CA LEU A 221 0.19 11.40 -1.55
C LEU A 221 -0.37 12.48 -2.50
N ALA A 222 -0.12 12.33 -3.80
CA ALA A 222 -0.71 13.22 -4.80
C ALA A 222 -2.26 13.13 -4.82
N ALA A 223 -2.83 11.95 -4.63
CA ALA A 223 -4.27 11.76 -4.51
C ALA A 223 -4.85 12.47 -3.29
N ALA A 224 -4.22 12.26 -2.12
CA ALA A 224 -4.63 12.88 -0.86
C ALA A 224 -4.55 14.40 -0.90
N GLN A 225 -3.47 14.96 -1.49
CA GLN A 225 -3.31 16.41 -1.68
C GLN A 225 -4.24 17.00 -2.77
N SER A 226 -4.86 16.17 -3.61
CA SER A 226 -5.75 16.63 -4.70
C SER A 226 -7.22 16.63 -4.33
N GLY A 227 -7.63 15.86 -3.32
CA GLY A 227 -9.04 15.69 -2.96
C GLY A 227 -9.21 15.09 -1.57
N ARG A 228 -10.30 14.38 -1.36
CA ARG A 228 -10.62 13.78 -0.06
C ARG A 228 -9.69 12.63 0.29
N LEU A 229 -9.21 12.63 1.53
CA LEU A 229 -8.33 11.58 2.06
C LEU A 229 -9.00 10.19 2.02
N ASP A 230 -10.28 10.10 2.36
CA ASP A 230 -11.03 8.84 2.36
C ASP A 230 -11.15 8.24 0.95
N VAL A 231 -11.42 9.06 -0.07
CA VAL A 231 -11.44 8.66 -1.48
C VAL A 231 -10.07 8.15 -1.92
N ALA A 232 -9.01 8.92 -1.65
CA ALA A 232 -7.63 8.53 -1.97
C ALA A 232 -7.26 7.19 -1.32
N ALA A 233 -7.58 7.01 -0.04
CA ALA A 233 -7.25 5.81 0.72
C ALA A 233 -8.03 4.59 0.24
N VAL A 234 -9.34 4.69 0.01
CA VAL A 234 -10.14 3.55 -0.45
C VAL A 234 -9.72 3.10 -1.83
N ILE A 235 -9.56 4.03 -2.79
CA ILE A 235 -9.16 3.67 -4.16
C ILE A 235 -7.75 3.07 -4.16
N SER A 236 -6.80 3.66 -3.44
CA SER A 236 -5.45 3.13 -3.33
C SER A 236 -5.44 1.74 -2.67
N SER A 237 -6.33 1.49 -1.71
CA SER A 237 -6.48 0.18 -1.04
C SER A 237 -7.05 -0.93 -1.94
N LEU A 238 -7.40 -0.63 -3.20
CA LEU A 238 -7.75 -1.64 -4.20
C LEU A 238 -6.52 -2.36 -4.79
N TYR A 239 -5.30 -2.00 -4.39
CA TYR A 239 -4.05 -2.59 -4.88
C TYR A 239 -4.01 -4.15 -4.86
N PRO A 240 -4.65 -4.88 -3.91
CA PRO A 240 -4.64 -6.33 -3.96
C PRO A 240 -5.37 -6.91 -5.19
N ALA A 241 -6.42 -6.21 -5.68
CA ALA A 241 -7.07 -6.59 -6.93
C ALA A 241 -6.11 -6.47 -8.12
N SER A 242 -5.28 -5.44 -8.16
CA SER A 242 -4.23 -5.27 -9.18
C SER A 242 -3.17 -6.37 -9.09
N THR A 243 -2.75 -6.75 -7.88
CA THR A 243 -1.81 -7.86 -7.64
C THR A 243 -2.37 -9.19 -8.19
N VAL A 244 -3.66 -9.47 -7.91
CA VAL A 244 -4.34 -10.69 -8.38
C VAL A 244 -4.46 -10.71 -9.91
N LEU A 245 -4.79 -9.58 -10.53
CA LEU A 245 -4.83 -9.47 -12.00
C LEU A 245 -3.47 -9.72 -12.63
N LEU A 246 -2.39 -9.18 -12.04
CA LEU A 246 -1.02 -9.44 -12.51
C LEU A 246 -0.63 -10.91 -12.36
N ALA A 247 -0.97 -11.54 -11.25
CA ALA A 247 -0.75 -12.98 -11.06
C ALA A 247 -1.49 -13.80 -12.13
N ARG A 248 -2.73 -13.42 -12.44
CA ARG A 248 -3.51 -14.04 -13.52
C ARG A 248 -2.81 -13.91 -14.87
N VAL A 249 -2.37 -12.71 -15.24
CA VAL A 249 -1.79 -12.43 -16.56
C VAL A 249 -0.37 -12.98 -16.67
N MET A 250 0.47 -12.76 -15.67
CA MET A 250 1.90 -13.07 -15.73
C MET A 250 2.22 -14.51 -15.37
N LEU A 251 1.50 -15.12 -14.42
CA LEU A 251 1.71 -16.49 -13.96
C LEU A 251 0.70 -17.48 -14.53
N HIS A 252 -0.27 -16.98 -15.33
CA HIS A 252 -1.34 -17.79 -15.92
C HIS A 252 -2.17 -18.55 -14.87
N GLU A 253 -2.24 -18.00 -13.63
CA GLU A 253 -3.03 -18.56 -12.56
C GLU A 253 -4.54 -18.46 -12.89
N ARG A 254 -5.32 -19.46 -12.54
CA ARG A 254 -6.76 -19.41 -12.74
C ARG A 254 -7.43 -18.66 -11.60
N LEU A 255 -8.23 -17.65 -11.93
CA LEU A 255 -9.04 -16.97 -10.95
C LEU A 255 -10.27 -17.83 -10.61
N HIS A 256 -10.51 -18.00 -9.31
CA HIS A 256 -11.79 -18.53 -8.85
C HIS A 256 -12.93 -17.53 -9.09
N ARG A 257 -14.16 -18.04 -9.13
CA ARG A 257 -15.36 -17.20 -9.33
C ARG A 257 -15.44 -16.06 -8.31
N ALA A 258 -15.10 -16.33 -7.04
CA ALA A 258 -15.08 -15.29 -6.00
C ALA A 258 -14.03 -14.21 -6.27
N GLN A 259 -12.83 -14.58 -6.71
CA GLN A 259 -11.76 -13.64 -7.06
C GLN A 259 -12.13 -12.78 -8.26
N ALA A 260 -12.70 -13.41 -9.31
CA ALA A 260 -13.17 -12.68 -10.49
C ALA A 260 -14.28 -11.68 -10.12
N LEU A 261 -15.25 -12.10 -9.29
CA LEU A 261 -16.28 -11.21 -8.76
C LEU A 261 -15.66 -10.06 -7.94
N GLY A 262 -14.68 -10.37 -7.10
CA GLY A 262 -13.98 -9.37 -6.31
C GLY A 262 -13.31 -8.30 -7.16
N VAL A 263 -12.63 -8.68 -8.23
CA VAL A 263 -12.03 -7.75 -9.19
C VAL A 263 -13.12 -6.89 -9.87
N LEU A 264 -14.23 -7.49 -10.32
CA LEU A 264 -15.33 -6.75 -10.93
C LEU A 264 -15.96 -5.76 -9.96
N LEU A 265 -16.18 -6.14 -8.70
CA LEU A 265 -16.68 -5.24 -7.66
C LEU A 265 -15.71 -4.09 -7.39
N SER A 266 -14.40 -4.35 -7.34
CA SER A 266 -13.39 -3.30 -7.19
C SER A 266 -13.44 -2.28 -8.34
N LEU A 267 -13.62 -2.74 -9.58
CA LEU A 267 -13.80 -1.86 -10.74
C LEU A 267 -15.12 -1.06 -10.67
N GLY A 268 -16.21 -1.72 -10.27
CA GLY A 268 -17.51 -1.05 -10.06
C GLY A 268 -17.46 0.01 -8.96
N ALA A 269 -16.71 -0.24 -7.89
CA ALA A 269 -16.51 0.70 -6.80
C ALA A 269 -15.86 2.01 -7.28
N ILE A 270 -14.87 1.92 -8.20
CA ILE A 270 -14.22 3.10 -8.78
C ILE A 270 -15.26 3.98 -9.47
N ALA A 271 -16.14 3.38 -10.26
CA ALA A 271 -17.20 4.12 -10.96
C ALA A 271 -18.17 4.80 -9.97
N LEU A 272 -18.58 4.11 -8.89
CA LEU A 272 -19.44 4.67 -7.85
C LEU A 272 -18.80 5.84 -7.11
N ILE A 273 -17.51 5.69 -6.73
CA ILE A 273 -16.77 6.74 -6.02
C ILE A 273 -16.55 7.96 -6.93
N SER A 274 -16.30 7.74 -8.23
CA SER A 274 -16.09 8.85 -9.18
C SER A 274 -17.37 9.58 -9.56
N ALA A 275 -18.54 8.99 -9.34
CA ALA A 275 -19.84 9.56 -9.69
C ALA A 275 -20.51 10.29 -8.52
N GLY A 276 -20.00 10.15 -7.31
CA GLY A 276 -20.52 10.76 -6.07
C GLY A 276 -19.75 11.94 -5.60
#